data_3a524b3322e631a2549f59e02ba1a163
#
_entry.id   3a524b3322e631a2549f59e02ba1a163
#
_cell.length_a   1.000
_cell.length_b   1.000
_cell.length_c   1.000
_cell.angle_alpha   90.00
_cell.angle_beta   90.00
_cell.angle_gamma   90.00
#
_symmetry.space_group_name_H-M   'P 1'
#
loop_
_entity.id
_entity.type
_entity.pdbx_description
1 polymer ?
#
loop_
_entity_poly.entity_id
_entity_poly.type
_entity_poly.pdbx_seq_one_letter_code
_entity_poly.pdbx_strand_id
1 'polypeptide(L)'
;MKVSFFNDILDCKWFFLRTFAGMIEQIVISMPMFVCGVLALELVFSLGKLYEVSKLWLLIWAATATVLYACHFVYFRHLTPLLPLTDIVYVVCNMAVYPEYLVYLYLLTDERKPSSKLRLTAIAYILLAVLSSGSVIALYAMMSADELQQFFTHYLYHADRSLLTGLPWLQAVAHDVCKVIFALGVLIAVIIGGRRLKRYNLMVDQLYADTEDRSLRGLTTLLVWFLVTAALSLLANALGRQCFVPDGQWGFVWLALTSVVFSVMLCGIGVMGLQRRFSVADITVETTPAEQLPARNVRLQSVAEEFVSLMDRDQLYLQPDLRLDAVVKMMNTNRTYLLQALSGQLGVTFTEYVNRRRIEHACRLLERQPGMRRLDVAAACGYGSLVTFYRNYKKYAINKPI
;
A
#
# COMPACT_ATOMS: atom_id res chain seq x y z
N MET A 1 -29.25 36.77 -42.82
CA MET A 1 -29.89 36.48 -41.53
C MET A 1 -29.80 35.01 -41.11
N LYS A 2 -30.13 34.00 -41.96
CA LYS A 2 -29.99 32.56 -41.57
C LYS A 2 -28.56 32.07 -41.35
N VAL A 3 -27.57 32.58 -42.09
CA VAL A 3 -26.15 32.16 -41.96
C VAL A 3 -25.50 32.66 -40.67
N SER A 4 -25.84 33.91 -40.25
CA SER A 4 -25.36 34.46 -38.99
C SER A 4 -25.88 33.67 -37.78
N PHE A 5 -27.14 33.31 -37.73
CA PHE A 5 -27.74 32.54 -36.65
C PHE A 5 -27.15 31.12 -36.53
N PHE A 6 -26.79 30.49 -37.66
CA PHE A 6 -26.16 29.16 -37.65
C PHE A 6 -24.73 29.22 -37.14
N ASN A 7 -23.97 30.26 -37.47
CA ASN A 7 -22.63 30.51 -36.94
C ASN A 7 -22.67 30.76 -35.42
N ASP A 8 -23.60 31.57 -34.96
CA ASP A 8 -23.77 31.86 -33.52
C ASP A 8 -24.08 30.61 -32.70
N ILE A 9 -24.88 29.68 -33.25
CA ILE A 9 -25.17 28.36 -32.64
C ILE A 9 -23.91 27.47 -32.62
N LEU A 10 -23.11 27.44 -33.68
CA LEU A 10 -21.87 26.71 -33.75
C LEU A 10 -20.85 27.26 -32.77
N ASP A 11 -20.70 28.58 -32.69
CA ASP A 11 -19.79 29.23 -31.75
C ASP A 11 -20.21 28.97 -30.30
N CYS A 12 -21.50 29.00 -29.98
CA CYS A 12 -22.03 28.66 -28.67
C CYS A 12 -21.76 27.19 -28.30
N LYS A 13 -21.91 26.22 -29.27
CA LYS A 13 -21.56 24.81 -29.05
C LYS A 13 -20.06 24.65 -28.84
N TRP A 14 -19.21 25.30 -29.62
CA TRP A 14 -17.77 25.24 -29.47
C TRP A 14 -17.32 25.85 -28.13
N PHE A 15 -17.91 26.94 -27.71
CA PHE A 15 -17.67 27.55 -26.41
C PHE A 15 -18.07 26.62 -25.27
N PHE A 16 -19.26 26.00 -25.33
CA PHE A 16 -19.72 25.05 -24.35
C PHE A 16 -18.81 23.81 -24.26
N LEU A 17 -18.44 23.21 -25.39
CA LEU A 17 -17.54 22.05 -25.45
C LEU A 17 -16.16 22.38 -24.89
N ARG A 18 -15.62 23.56 -25.18
CA ARG A 18 -14.31 24.04 -24.68
C ARG A 18 -14.34 24.26 -23.17
N THR A 19 -15.40 24.88 -22.67
CA THR A 19 -15.60 25.11 -21.22
C THR A 19 -15.77 23.77 -20.49
N PHE A 20 -16.55 22.85 -21.04
CA PHE A 20 -16.76 21.52 -20.47
C PHE A 20 -15.48 20.67 -20.46
N ALA A 21 -14.71 20.69 -21.55
CA ALA A 21 -13.40 20.03 -21.61
C ALA A 21 -12.44 20.58 -20.55
N GLY A 22 -12.38 21.90 -20.38
CA GLY A 22 -11.57 22.53 -19.33
C GLY A 22 -12.01 22.17 -17.90
N MET A 23 -13.30 21.99 -17.66
CA MET A 23 -13.80 21.49 -16.37
C MET A 23 -13.39 20.04 -16.11
N ILE A 24 -13.51 19.15 -17.11
CA ILE A 24 -13.08 17.75 -16.99
C ILE A 24 -11.58 17.69 -16.70
N GLU A 25 -10.78 18.48 -17.38
CA GLU A 25 -9.33 18.56 -17.15
C GLU A 25 -9.02 18.95 -15.69
N GLN A 26 -9.69 19.95 -15.13
CA GLN A 26 -9.51 20.36 -13.74
C GLN A 26 -9.87 19.25 -12.76
N ILE A 27 -10.98 18.55 -13.00
CA ILE A 27 -11.41 17.42 -12.18
C ILE A 27 -10.35 16.31 -12.22
N VAL A 28 -9.86 15.97 -13.41
CA VAL A 28 -8.87 14.91 -13.60
C VAL A 28 -7.55 15.25 -12.89
N ILE A 29 -7.05 16.47 -13.03
CA ILE A 29 -5.80 16.90 -12.37
C ILE A 29 -5.93 16.85 -10.84
N SER A 30 -7.09 17.20 -10.30
CA SER A 30 -7.31 17.29 -8.86
C SER A 30 -7.78 15.97 -8.21
N MET A 31 -8.15 14.95 -8.98
CA MET A 31 -8.65 13.67 -8.45
C MET A 31 -7.74 13.04 -7.36
N PRO A 32 -6.43 12.87 -7.57
CA PRO A 32 -5.58 12.25 -6.54
C PRO A 32 -5.53 13.08 -5.25
N MET A 33 -5.54 14.41 -5.35
CA MET A 33 -5.60 15.32 -4.20
C MET A 33 -6.88 15.11 -3.39
N PHE A 34 -8.05 15.04 -4.05
CA PHE A 34 -9.32 14.83 -3.36
C PHE A 34 -9.39 13.45 -2.71
N VAL A 35 -8.91 12.40 -3.38
CA VAL A 35 -8.87 11.05 -2.80
C VAL A 35 -8.03 11.02 -1.52
N CYS A 36 -6.83 11.61 -1.54
CA CYS A 36 -5.98 11.69 -0.36
C CYS A 36 -6.60 12.56 0.74
N GLY A 37 -7.22 13.68 0.38
CA GLY A 37 -7.88 14.58 1.33
C GLY A 37 -9.07 13.93 2.03
N VAL A 38 -9.93 13.21 1.30
CA VAL A 38 -11.04 12.44 1.88
C VAL A 38 -10.51 11.35 2.81
N LEU A 39 -9.48 10.62 2.39
CA LEU A 39 -8.83 9.61 3.22
C LEU A 39 -8.27 10.22 4.52
N ALA A 40 -7.60 11.37 4.43
CA ALA A 40 -7.08 12.06 5.61
C ALA A 40 -8.20 12.47 6.57
N LEU A 41 -9.32 12.98 6.07
CA LEU A 41 -10.50 13.32 6.87
C LEU A 41 -11.10 12.09 7.56
N GLU A 42 -11.29 10.99 6.84
CA GLU A 42 -11.79 9.74 7.41
C GLU A 42 -10.87 9.20 8.52
N LEU A 43 -9.54 9.31 8.33
CA LEU A 43 -8.57 8.89 9.35
C LEU A 43 -8.62 9.78 10.59
N VAL A 44 -8.84 11.08 10.47
CA VAL A 44 -9.06 11.99 11.63
C VAL A 44 -10.27 11.50 12.45
N PHE A 45 -11.40 11.21 11.80
CA PHE A 45 -12.59 10.70 12.50
C PHE A 45 -12.37 9.30 13.09
N SER A 46 -11.61 8.44 12.40
CA SER A 46 -11.27 7.09 12.88
C SER A 46 -10.36 7.14 14.12
N LEU A 47 -9.37 8.01 14.16
CA LEU A 47 -8.46 8.20 15.30
C LEU A 47 -9.17 8.76 16.53
N GLY A 48 -10.21 9.58 16.35
CA GLY A 48 -11.04 10.07 17.44
C GLY A 48 -11.83 8.98 18.17
N LYS A 49 -12.07 7.83 17.50
CA LYS A 49 -12.79 6.68 18.09
C LYS A 49 -11.83 5.64 18.69
N LEU A 50 -10.73 5.37 18.03
CA LEU A 50 -9.74 4.37 18.44
C LEU A 50 -8.35 4.83 18.00
N TYR A 51 -7.55 5.29 18.98
CA TYR A 51 -6.19 5.75 18.72
C TYR A 51 -5.25 4.57 18.45
N GLU A 52 -4.67 4.54 17.25
CA GLU A 52 -3.64 3.59 16.85
C GLU A 52 -2.49 4.36 16.18
N VAL A 53 -1.26 4.10 16.60
CA VAL A 53 -0.06 4.78 16.06
C VAL A 53 0.12 4.51 14.56
N SER A 54 -0.22 3.33 14.09
CA SER A 54 -0.19 2.99 12.65
C SER A 54 -1.14 3.86 11.85
N LYS A 55 -2.37 4.09 12.33
CA LYS A 55 -3.35 4.97 11.68
C LYS A 55 -2.91 6.44 11.68
N LEU A 56 -2.22 6.89 12.74
CA LEU A 56 -1.64 8.22 12.76
C LEU A 56 -0.62 8.40 11.64
N TRP A 57 0.27 7.43 11.42
CA TRP A 57 1.24 7.50 10.34
C TRP A 57 0.60 7.41 8.96
N LEU A 58 -0.49 6.66 8.82
CA LEU A 58 -1.28 6.66 7.60
C LEU A 58 -1.96 8.02 7.35
N LEU A 59 -2.43 8.70 8.41
CA LEU A 59 -2.95 10.06 8.33
C LEU A 59 -1.87 11.07 7.89
N ILE A 60 -0.67 11.00 8.50
CA ILE A 60 0.46 11.86 8.10
C ILE A 60 0.76 11.66 6.62
N TRP A 61 0.90 10.41 6.18
CA TRP A 61 1.10 10.07 4.78
C TRP A 61 -0.01 10.61 3.85
N ALA A 62 -1.27 10.45 4.22
CA ALA A 62 -2.40 10.94 3.42
C ALA A 62 -2.42 12.48 3.33
N ALA A 63 -2.08 13.17 4.42
CA ALA A 63 -1.97 14.63 4.44
C ALA A 63 -0.79 15.12 3.57
N THR A 64 0.40 14.50 3.70
CA THR A 64 1.56 14.78 2.84
C THR A 64 1.24 14.54 1.37
N ALA A 65 0.57 13.43 1.03
CA ALA A 65 0.15 13.13 -0.33
C ALA A 65 -0.88 14.14 -0.85
N THR A 66 -1.82 14.61 -0.02
CA THR A 66 -2.78 15.67 -0.40
C THR A 66 -2.05 16.93 -0.81
N VAL A 67 -1.07 17.39 -0.01
CA VAL A 67 -0.26 18.56 -0.30
C VAL A 67 0.57 18.35 -1.57
N LEU A 68 1.18 17.17 -1.74
CA LEU A 68 1.94 16.81 -2.95
C LEU A 68 1.10 16.94 -4.23
N TYR A 69 -0.14 16.40 -4.22
CA TYR A 69 -1.03 16.48 -5.37
C TYR A 69 -1.66 17.88 -5.55
N ALA A 70 -1.78 18.68 -4.49
CA ALA A 70 -2.12 20.10 -4.61
C ALA A 70 -1.03 20.87 -5.37
N CYS A 71 0.25 20.54 -5.15
CA CYS A 71 1.36 21.10 -5.94
C CYS A 71 1.23 20.74 -7.43
N HIS A 72 0.83 19.50 -7.77
CA HIS A 72 0.57 19.11 -9.16
C HIS A 72 -0.51 20.00 -9.82
N PHE A 73 -1.57 20.32 -9.08
CA PHE A 73 -2.61 21.21 -9.59
C PHE A 73 -2.03 22.59 -9.97
N VAL A 74 -1.16 23.18 -9.12
CA VAL A 74 -0.50 24.47 -9.40
C VAL A 74 0.38 24.38 -10.64
N TYR A 75 1.15 23.30 -10.80
CA TYR A 75 2.01 23.08 -11.97
C TYR A 75 1.23 22.99 -13.27
N PHE A 76 0.20 22.15 -13.31
CA PHE A 76 -0.58 21.93 -14.53
C PHE A 76 -1.48 23.12 -14.89
N ARG A 77 -1.77 23.97 -13.92
CA ARG A 77 -2.52 25.23 -14.15
C ARG A 77 -1.62 26.42 -14.49
N HIS A 78 -0.29 26.23 -14.54
CA HIS A 78 0.70 27.28 -14.81
C HIS A 78 0.54 28.50 -13.93
N LEU A 79 0.24 28.34 -12.64
CA LEU A 79 0.06 29.42 -11.69
C LEU A 79 1.42 30.01 -11.30
N THR A 80 2.03 30.78 -12.21
CA THR A 80 3.41 31.24 -12.14
C THR A 80 3.80 31.93 -10.82
N PRO A 81 2.97 32.80 -10.20
CA PRO A 81 3.36 33.45 -8.94
C PRO A 81 3.58 32.48 -7.76
N LEU A 82 2.95 31.30 -7.82
CA LEU A 82 3.03 30.29 -6.76
C LEU A 82 4.12 29.23 -7.01
N LEU A 83 4.71 29.18 -8.21
CA LEU A 83 5.64 28.13 -8.60
C LEU A 83 6.84 27.96 -7.67
N PRO A 84 7.58 29.01 -7.22
CA PRO A 84 8.72 28.83 -6.34
C PRO A 84 8.35 28.13 -5.02
N LEU A 85 7.30 28.62 -4.35
CA LEU A 85 6.82 28.02 -3.11
C LEU A 85 6.30 26.60 -3.33
N THR A 86 5.54 26.41 -4.41
CA THR A 86 4.97 25.10 -4.76
C THR A 86 6.05 24.08 -5.04
N ASP A 87 7.12 24.46 -5.74
CA ASP A 87 8.21 23.53 -6.05
C ASP A 87 9.01 23.13 -4.81
N ILE A 88 9.27 24.06 -3.90
CA ILE A 88 9.86 23.78 -2.59
C ILE A 88 9.01 22.75 -1.83
N VAL A 89 7.71 23.02 -1.70
CA VAL A 89 6.77 22.14 -0.99
C VAL A 89 6.71 20.76 -1.68
N TYR A 90 6.65 20.75 -3.01
CA TYR A 90 6.65 19.53 -3.80
C TYR A 90 7.88 18.67 -3.54
N VAL A 91 9.09 19.25 -3.56
CA VAL A 91 10.35 18.52 -3.31
C VAL A 91 10.35 17.91 -1.92
N VAL A 92 9.96 18.66 -0.89
CA VAL A 92 9.90 18.17 0.50
C VAL A 92 8.88 17.04 0.64
N CYS A 93 7.66 17.23 0.17
CA CYS A 93 6.61 16.20 0.25
C CYS A 93 6.98 14.93 -0.54
N ASN A 94 7.60 15.09 -1.71
CA ASN A 94 8.03 13.98 -2.54
C ASN A 94 9.09 13.11 -1.85
N MET A 95 10.00 13.72 -1.09
CA MET A 95 11.01 13.02 -0.28
C MET A 95 10.41 12.30 0.94
N ALA A 96 9.30 12.80 1.50
CA ALA A 96 8.69 12.31 2.72
C ALA A 96 7.70 11.14 2.47
N VAL A 97 6.93 11.19 1.39
CA VAL A 97 5.76 10.32 1.17
C VAL A 97 6.05 8.81 1.21
N TYR A 98 7.17 8.36 0.66
CA TYR A 98 7.53 6.93 0.67
C TYR A 98 8.10 6.45 2.01
N PRO A 99 9.00 7.20 2.67
CA PRO A 99 9.42 6.88 4.04
C PRO A 99 8.28 6.86 5.04
N GLU A 100 7.34 7.81 4.99
CA GLU A 100 6.15 7.84 5.86
C GLU A 100 5.31 6.56 5.69
N TYR A 101 5.08 6.14 4.45
CA TYR A 101 4.39 4.89 4.18
C TYR A 101 5.16 3.66 4.68
N LEU A 102 6.49 3.67 4.58
CA LEU A 102 7.33 2.61 5.15
C LEU A 102 7.21 2.54 6.67
N VAL A 103 7.14 3.68 7.36
CA VAL A 103 6.90 3.72 8.82
C VAL A 103 5.53 3.15 9.14
N TYR A 104 4.49 3.52 8.38
CA TYR A 104 3.17 2.91 8.51
C TYR A 104 3.22 1.39 8.38
N LEU A 105 3.83 0.87 7.30
CA LEU A 105 3.98 -0.58 7.10
C LEU A 105 4.78 -1.25 8.22
N TYR A 106 5.79 -0.55 8.75
CA TYR A 106 6.60 -1.04 9.85
C TYR A 106 5.74 -1.25 11.09
N LEU A 107 5.01 -0.23 11.51
CA LEU A 107 4.13 -0.25 12.70
C LEU A 107 2.96 -1.24 12.53
N LEU A 108 2.55 -1.47 11.29
CA LEU A 108 1.50 -2.40 10.95
C LEU A 108 1.93 -3.86 11.07
N THR A 109 3.20 -4.16 10.85
CA THR A 109 3.74 -5.52 10.74
C THR A 109 4.59 -5.96 11.93
N ASP A 110 4.99 -5.06 12.81
CA ASP A 110 5.86 -5.38 13.95
C ASP A 110 5.82 -4.27 15.00
N GLU A 111 5.60 -4.62 16.26
CA GLU A 111 5.66 -3.70 17.40
C GLU A 111 7.07 -3.57 18.02
N ARG A 112 8.02 -4.36 17.56
CA ARG A 112 9.39 -4.34 18.10
C ARG A 112 10.11 -3.07 17.64
N LYS A 113 11.00 -2.59 18.51
CA LYS A 113 11.88 -1.47 18.16
C LYS A 113 12.70 -1.79 16.89
N PRO A 114 12.83 -0.83 15.95
CA PRO A 114 13.59 -1.04 14.74
C PRO A 114 15.07 -1.37 15.06
N SER A 115 15.64 -2.26 14.25
CA SER A 115 17.05 -2.64 14.38
C SER A 115 17.97 -1.41 14.24
N SER A 116 19.16 -1.47 14.83
CA SER A 116 20.14 -0.37 14.73
C SER A 116 20.50 -0.04 13.29
N LYS A 117 20.58 -1.06 12.42
CA LYS A 117 20.84 -0.88 10.98
C LYS A 117 19.69 -0.11 10.30
N LEU A 118 18.43 -0.45 10.58
CA LEU A 118 17.28 0.23 9.99
C LEU A 118 17.19 1.68 10.48
N ARG A 119 17.45 1.94 11.76
CA ARG A 119 17.52 3.30 12.30
C ARG A 119 18.60 4.14 11.64
N LEU A 120 19.80 3.57 11.47
CA LEU A 120 20.91 4.26 10.80
C LEU A 120 20.57 4.58 9.35
N THR A 121 19.97 3.64 8.62
CA THR A 121 19.50 3.87 7.23
C THR A 121 18.46 4.99 7.17
N ALA A 122 17.50 5.01 8.11
CA ALA A 122 16.48 6.06 8.17
C ALA A 122 17.12 7.44 8.46
N ILE A 123 18.04 7.52 9.42
CA ILE A 123 18.77 8.76 9.75
C ILE A 123 19.56 9.25 8.54
N ALA A 124 20.31 8.36 7.87
CA ALA A 124 21.08 8.71 6.69
C ALA A 124 20.19 9.24 5.56
N TYR A 125 19.05 8.60 5.32
CA TYR A 125 18.07 9.06 4.32
C TYR A 125 17.51 10.45 4.69
N ILE A 126 17.10 10.66 5.95
CA ILE A 126 16.55 11.94 6.41
C ILE A 126 17.61 13.05 6.25
N LEU A 127 18.87 12.80 6.62
CA LEU A 127 19.93 13.77 6.44
C LEU A 127 20.12 14.14 4.97
N LEU A 128 20.15 13.15 4.08
CA LEU A 128 20.25 13.39 2.63
C LEU A 128 19.05 14.18 2.09
N ALA A 129 17.85 13.85 2.51
CA ALA A 129 16.62 14.54 2.11
C ALA A 129 16.62 16.01 2.61
N VAL A 130 17.00 16.25 3.86
CA VAL A 130 17.08 17.61 4.44
C VAL A 130 18.14 18.44 3.75
N LEU A 131 19.35 17.90 3.53
CA LEU A 131 20.44 18.62 2.86
C LEU A 131 20.06 18.96 1.41
N SER A 132 19.49 18.00 0.67
CA SER A 132 19.11 18.24 -0.73
C SER A 132 17.93 19.21 -0.86
N SER A 133 16.89 19.07 -0.06
CA SER A 133 15.77 20.02 -0.04
C SER A 133 16.23 21.42 0.43
N GLY A 134 17.12 21.46 1.42
CA GLY A 134 17.72 22.70 1.90
C GLY A 134 18.54 23.42 0.82
N SER A 135 19.27 22.68 -0.03
CA SER A 135 19.99 23.28 -1.15
C SER A 135 19.04 23.90 -2.19
N VAL A 136 17.92 23.23 -2.48
CA VAL A 136 16.88 23.78 -3.38
C VAL A 136 16.29 25.08 -2.82
N ILE A 137 15.98 25.12 -1.52
CA ILE A 137 15.46 26.32 -0.86
C ILE A 137 16.46 27.45 -0.89
N ALA A 138 17.72 27.17 -0.55
CA ALA A 138 18.80 28.19 -0.54
C ALA A 138 19.03 28.79 -1.92
N LEU A 139 19.07 27.95 -2.97
CA LEU A 139 19.25 28.43 -4.34
C LEU A 139 18.08 29.30 -4.80
N TYR A 140 16.84 28.93 -4.49
CA TYR A 140 15.67 29.79 -4.79
C TYR A 140 15.77 31.16 -4.12
N ALA A 141 16.26 31.23 -2.89
CA ALA A 141 16.42 32.49 -2.17
C ALA A 141 17.52 33.38 -2.76
N MET A 142 18.44 32.82 -3.54
CA MET A 142 19.55 33.57 -4.16
C MET A 142 19.27 33.99 -5.61
N MET A 143 18.25 33.41 -6.26
CA MET A 143 17.94 33.65 -7.67
C MET A 143 17.16 34.96 -7.86
N SER A 144 17.49 35.72 -8.90
CA SER A 144 16.71 36.85 -9.38
C SER A 144 15.42 36.40 -10.09
N ALA A 145 14.50 37.32 -10.35
CA ALA A 145 13.25 37.01 -11.05
C ALA A 145 13.47 36.46 -12.47
N ASP A 146 14.47 36.99 -13.18
CA ASP A 146 14.82 36.51 -14.53
C ASP A 146 15.43 35.11 -14.50
N GLU A 147 16.28 34.78 -13.52
CA GLU A 147 16.84 33.48 -13.34
C GLU A 147 15.78 32.46 -12.96
N LEU A 148 14.82 32.83 -12.11
CA LEU A 148 13.65 31.97 -11.78
C LEU A 148 12.83 31.66 -13.03
N GLN A 149 12.57 32.66 -13.87
CA GLN A 149 11.81 32.46 -15.10
C GLN A 149 12.56 31.53 -16.07
N GLN A 150 13.89 31.69 -16.24
CA GLN A 150 14.73 30.84 -17.06
C GLN A 150 14.67 29.39 -16.54
N PHE A 151 14.80 29.18 -15.23
CA PHE A 151 14.74 27.86 -14.61
C PHE A 151 13.38 27.19 -14.86
N PHE A 152 12.27 27.92 -14.64
CA PHE A 152 10.94 27.34 -14.84
C PHE A 152 10.69 27.03 -16.31
N THR A 153 11.00 27.93 -17.22
CA THR A 153 10.74 27.75 -18.65
C THR A 153 11.55 26.60 -19.23
N HIS A 154 12.84 26.55 -18.97
CA HIS A 154 13.71 25.57 -19.62
C HIS A 154 13.76 24.22 -18.87
N TYR A 155 13.93 24.25 -17.55
CA TYR A 155 14.14 23.00 -16.82
C TYR A 155 12.84 22.41 -16.22
N LEU A 156 12.05 23.21 -15.51
CA LEU A 156 10.91 22.68 -14.77
C LEU A 156 9.84 22.05 -15.69
N TYR A 157 9.59 22.69 -16.82
CA TYR A 157 8.61 22.20 -17.81
C TYR A 157 9.21 21.36 -18.91
N HIS A 158 10.42 21.68 -19.41
CA HIS A 158 11.00 21.05 -20.59
C HIS A 158 12.15 20.07 -20.29
N ALA A 159 12.62 20.02 -19.04
CA ALA A 159 13.79 19.24 -18.59
C ALA A 159 15.08 19.55 -19.39
N ASP A 160 15.14 20.74 -20.02
CA ASP A 160 16.29 21.19 -20.82
C ASP A 160 17.25 22.04 -19.97
N ARG A 161 18.50 21.59 -19.88
CA ARG A 161 19.60 22.30 -19.18
C ARG A 161 20.56 23.00 -20.10
N SER A 162 20.44 22.83 -21.41
CA SER A 162 21.43 23.30 -22.39
C SER A 162 21.61 24.82 -22.40
N LEU A 163 20.54 25.56 -22.06
CA LEU A 163 20.51 27.01 -22.05
C LEU A 163 20.71 27.62 -20.65
N LEU A 164 20.82 26.79 -19.60
CA LEU A 164 20.98 27.27 -18.22
C LEU A 164 22.44 27.49 -17.86
N THR A 165 22.70 28.61 -17.17
CA THR A 165 24.02 28.94 -16.60
C THR A 165 23.87 29.49 -15.18
N GLY A 166 24.94 29.50 -14.39
CA GLY A 166 24.92 30.07 -13.05
C GLY A 166 23.97 29.37 -12.06
N LEU A 167 23.19 30.16 -11.32
CA LEU A 167 22.27 29.64 -10.30
C LEU A 167 21.14 28.76 -10.89
N PRO A 168 20.50 29.08 -12.01
CA PRO A 168 19.53 28.21 -12.67
C PRO A 168 20.08 26.80 -13.00
N TRP A 169 21.32 26.71 -13.45
CA TRP A 169 21.95 25.43 -13.71
C TRP A 169 22.20 24.64 -12.43
N LEU A 170 22.70 25.30 -11.37
CA LEU A 170 22.88 24.68 -10.05
C LEU A 170 21.56 24.17 -9.48
N GLN A 171 20.49 24.95 -9.65
CA GLN A 171 19.13 24.56 -9.23
C GLN A 171 18.65 23.30 -9.97
N ALA A 172 18.90 23.20 -11.27
CA ALA A 172 18.58 22.00 -12.04
C ALA A 172 19.37 20.77 -11.54
N VAL A 173 20.66 20.94 -11.22
CA VAL A 173 21.48 19.86 -10.61
C VAL A 173 20.94 19.47 -9.24
N ALA A 174 20.58 20.43 -8.39
CA ALA A 174 20.00 20.13 -7.07
C ALA A 174 18.70 19.34 -7.19
N HIS A 175 17.83 19.65 -8.16
CA HIS A 175 16.62 18.88 -8.43
C HIS A 175 16.91 17.47 -8.92
N ASP A 176 17.93 17.26 -9.75
CA ASP A 176 18.30 15.92 -10.20
C ASP A 176 18.85 15.07 -9.04
N VAL A 177 19.63 15.67 -8.13
CA VAL A 177 20.05 15.02 -6.88
C VAL A 177 18.83 14.61 -6.07
N CYS A 178 17.83 15.50 -5.92
CA CYS A 178 16.57 15.21 -5.25
C CYS A 178 15.82 14.01 -5.91
N LYS A 179 15.79 13.94 -7.24
CA LYS A 179 15.17 12.81 -7.97
C LYS A 179 15.89 11.49 -7.68
N VAL A 180 17.21 11.49 -7.60
CA VAL A 180 17.99 10.30 -7.24
C VAL A 180 17.70 9.86 -5.81
N ILE A 181 17.68 10.78 -4.85
CA ILE A 181 17.36 10.47 -3.44
C ILE A 181 15.93 9.94 -3.32
N PHE A 182 14.98 10.55 -4.01
CA PHE A 182 13.60 10.07 -4.11
C PHE A 182 13.54 8.63 -4.63
N ALA A 183 14.23 8.31 -5.74
CA ALA A 183 14.28 6.96 -6.29
C ALA A 183 14.86 5.94 -5.30
N LEU A 184 15.90 6.32 -4.55
CA LEU A 184 16.45 5.49 -3.47
C LEU A 184 15.43 5.26 -2.36
N GLY A 185 14.69 6.31 -1.95
CA GLY A 185 13.62 6.20 -0.96
C GLY A 185 12.53 5.22 -1.38
N VAL A 186 12.08 5.29 -2.64
CA VAL A 186 11.12 4.35 -3.22
C VAL A 186 11.64 2.91 -3.17
N LEU A 187 12.87 2.67 -3.62
CA LEU A 187 13.47 1.34 -3.62
C LEU A 187 13.58 0.77 -2.20
N ILE A 188 14.02 1.58 -1.24
CA ILE A 188 14.10 1.20 0.18
C ILE A 188 12.70 0.83 0.70
N ALA A 189 11.69 1.65 0.44
CA ALA A 189 10.33 1.42 0.89
C ALA A 189 9.75 0.13 0.30
N VAL A 190 9.93 -0.12 -0.99
CA VAL A 190 9.43 -1.32 -1.67
C VAL A 190 10.15 -2.59 -1.19
N ILE A 191 11.49 -2.57 -1.09
CA ILE A 191 12.27 -3.74 -0.69
C ILE A 191 12.00 -4.09 0.78
N ILE A 192 12.08 -3.12 1.67
CA ILE A 192 11.90 -3.37 3.12
C ILE A 192 10.42 -3.66 3.40
N GLY A 193 9.49 -2.88 2.85
CA GLY A 193 8.05 -3.07 3.00
C GLY A 193 7.61 -4.43 2.47
N GLY A 194 8.04 -4.82 1.28
CA GLY A 194 7.73 -6.12 0.67
C GLY A 194 8.23 -7.31 1.49
N ARG A 195 9.48 -7.25 1.99
CA ARG A 195 10.02 -8.30 2.87
C ARG A 195 9.24 -8.41 4.19
N ARG A 196 8.81 -7.29 4.76
CA ARG A 196 8.01 -7.26 5.98
C ARG A 196 6.62 -7.82 5.77
N LEU A 197 5.93 -7.38 4.72
CA LEU A 197 4.60 -7.90 4.39
C LEU A 197 4.63 -9.41 4.12
N LYS A 198 5.65 -9.88 3.39
CA LYS A 198 5.83 -11.33 3.16
C LYS A 198 6.00 -12.08 4.47
N ARG A 199 6.87 -11.60 5.37
CA ARG A 199 7.09 -12.23 6.69
C ARG A 199 5.82 -12.22 7.53
N TYR A 200 5.11 -11.11 7.57
CA TYR A 200 3.84 -10.98 8.30
C TYR A 200 2.79 -11.96 7.76
N ASN A 201 2.58 -12.00 6.44
CA ASN A 201 1.61 -12.91 5.83
C ASN A 201 1.94 -14.39 6.10
N LEU A 202 3.24 -14.77 6.06
CA LEU A 202 3.66 -16.12 6.44
C LEU A 202 3.36 -16.43 7.92
N MET A 203 3.55 -15.45 8.80
CA MET A 203 3.23 -15.60 10.22
C MET A 203 1.71 -15.74 10.43
N VAL A 204 0.89 -14.96 9.76
CA VAL A 204 -0.58 -15.08 9.80
C VAL A 204 -1.02 -16.46 9.30
N ASP A 205 -0.45 -16.96 8.21
CA ASP A 205 -0.74 -18.29 7.67
C ASP A 205 -0.36 -19.44 8.64
N GLN A 206 0.60 -19.20 9.54
CA GLN A 206 1.00 -20.19 10.55
C GLN A 206 0.12 -20.18 11.80
N LEU A 207 -0.55 -19.07 12.10
CA LEU A 207 -1.18 -18.83 13.41
C LEU A 207 -2.70 -18.92 13.39
N TYR A 208 -3.31 -18.60 12.28
CA TYR A 208 -4.75 -18.44 12.17
C TYR A 208 -5.32 -19.44 11.16
N ALA A 209 -6.43 -20.07 11.53
CA ALA A 209 -7.18 -20.92 10.62
C ALA A 209 -7.90 -20.09 9.54
N ASP A 210 -8.42 -18.94 9.90
CA ASP A 210 -8.96 -17.96 8.96
C ASP A 210 -8.01 -16.77 8.83
N THR A 211 -7.52 -16.54 7.60
CA THR A 211 -6.50 -15.53 7.30
C THR A 211 -7.05 -14.34 6.51
N GLU A 212 -8.35 -14.35 6.12
CA GLU A 212 -8.89 -13.37 5.18
C GLU A 212 -8.84 -11.96 5.75
N ASP A 213 -9.37 -11.77 6.95
CA ASP A 213 -9.43 -10.45 7.60
C ASP A 213 -8.07 -9.99 8.18
N ARG A 214 -7.09 -10.88 8.23
CA ARG A 214 -5.78 -10.67 8.89
C ARG A 214 -4.61 -10.55 7.94
N SER A 215 -4.74 -11.05 6.71
CA SER A 215 -3.64 -11.04 5.73
C SER A 215 -3.45 -9.67 5.10
N LEU A 216 -2.19 -9.33 4.85
CA LEU A 216 -1.76 -8.09 4.18
C LEU A 216 -1.42 -8.30 2.71
N ARG A 217 -1.90 -9.38 2.09
CA ARG A 217 -1.56 -9.71 0.70
C ARG A 217 -1.93 -8.60 -0.27
N GLY A 218 -3.05 -7.92 -0.06
CA GLY A 218 -3.45 -6.77 -0.85
C GLY A 218 -2.45 -5.62 -0.82
N LEU A 219 -1.84 -5.34 0.34
CA LEU A 219 -0.80 -4.30 0.45
C LEU A 219 0.47 -4.64 -0.34
N THR A 220 0.77 -5.93 -0.56
CA THR A 220 1.88 -6.34 -1.43
C THR A 220 1.63 -5.92 -2.88
N THR A 221 0.41 -6.09 -3.37
CA THR A 221 0.00 -5.63 -4.70
C THR A 221 0.10 -4.11 -4.81
N LEU A 222 -0.33 -3.38 -3.78
CA LEU A 222 -0.21 -1.91 -3.75
C LEU A 222 1.24 -1.43 -3.75
N LEU A 223 2.17 -2.14 -3.09
CA LEU A 223 3.61 -1.80 -3.19
C LEU A 223 4.16 -1.95 -4.61
N VAL A 224 3.70 -2.94 -5.37
CA VAL A 224 4.07 -3.08 -6.78
C VAL A 224 3.54 -1.88 -7.58
N TRP A 225 2.29 -1.48 -7.35
CA TRP A 225 1.72 -0.29 -7.98
C TRP A 225 2.46 0.99 -7.58
N PHE A 226 2.90 1.12 -6.33
CA PHE A 226 3.78 2.22 -5.91
C PHE A 226 5.07 2.29 -6.72
N LEU A 227 5.70 1.15 -6.96
CA LEU A 227 6.92 1.10 -7.78
C LEU A 227 6.63 1.54 -9.21
N VAL A 228 5.54 1.05 -9.81
CA VAL A 228 5.12 1.42 -11.17
C VAL A 228 4.86 2.94 -11.26
N THR A 229 4.09 3.48 -10.32
CA THR A 229 3.76 4.92 -10.32
C THR A 229 4.98 5.80 -10.07
N ALA A 230 5.90 5.38 -9.20
CA ALA A 230 7.17 6.08 -8.99
C ALA A 230 8.05 6.06 -10.25
N ALA A 231 8.13 4.93 -10.94
CA ALA A 231 8.86 4.82 -12.20
C ALA A 231 8.27 5.73 -13.28
N LEU A 232 6.94 5.77 -13.41
CA LEU A 232 6.24 6.68 -14.32
C LEU A 232 6.49 8.16 -13.95
N SER A 233 6.47 8.49 -12.66
CA SER A 233 6.78 9.85 -12.18
C SER A 233 8.21 10.25 -12.50
N LEU A 234 9.20 9.37 -12.30
CA LEU A 234 10.60 9.62 -12.65
C LEU A 234 10.77 9.81 -14.16
N LEU A 235 10.12 8.97 -14.97
CA LEU A 235 10.13 9.09 -16.42
C LEU A 235 9.54 10.43 -16.89
N ALA A 236 8.40 10.81 -16.34
CA ALA A 236 7.76 12.10 -16.61
C ALA A 236 8.66 13.29 -16.26
N ASN A 237 9.34 13.22 -15.13
CA ASN A 237 10.31 14.24 -14.73
C ASN A 237 11.59 14.25 -15.60
N ALA A 238 11.95 13.13 -16.20
CA ALA A 238 13.08 13.02 -17.12
C ALA A 238 12.76 13.57 -18.53
N LEU A 239 11.52 13.33 -19.01
CA LEU A 239 11.05 13.82 -20.31
C LEU A 239 10.57 15.27 -20.29
N GLY A 240 10.40 15.83 -19.10
CA GLY A 240 9.80 17.15 -18.88
C GLY A 240 8.29 17.08 -18.69
N ARG A 241 7.77 17.98 -17.87
CA ARG A 241 6.32 18.06 -17.56
C ARG A 241 5.43 18.39 -18.74
N GLN A 242 5.99 18.97 -19.78
CA GLN A 242 5.27 19.25 -21.04
C GLN A 242 4.68 17.98 -21.69
N CYS A 243 5.23 16.80 -21.45
CA CYS A 243 4.66 15.55 -21.96
C CYS A 243 3.24 15.29 -21.44
N PHE A 244 2.84 15.95 -20.36
CA PHE A 244 1.51 15.90 -19.77
C PHE A 244 0.70 17.18 -19.96
N VAL A 245 1.25 18.19 -20.67
CA VAL A 245 0.52 19.41 -21.00
C VAL A 245 -0.39 19.12 -22.19
N PRO A 246 -1.68 19.46 -22.13
CA PRO A 246 -2.67 19.03 -23.10
C PRO A 246 -2.70 19.88 -24.39
N ASP A 247 -1.57 20.22 -24.96
CA ASP A 247 -1.52 20.89 -26.29
C ASP A 247 -1.91 19.98 -27.45
N GLY A 248 -2.25 18.71 -27.17
CA GLY A 248 -2.74 17.74 -28.12
C GLY A 248 -3.72 16.75 -27.50
N GLN A 249 -4.55 16.12 -28.31
CA GLN A 249 -5.54 15.11 -27.90
C GLN A 249 -4.93 14.00 -27.02
N TRP A 250 -3.70 13.64 -27.24
CA TRP A 250 -2.99 12.59 -26.50
C TRP A 250 -2.47 13.05 -25.12
N GLY A 251 -2.10 14.33 -24.96
CA GLY A 251 -1.66 14.87 -23.67
C GLY A 251 -2.72 14.72 -22.58
N PHE A 252 -3.97 15.08 -22.90
CA PHE A 252 -5.11 14.90 -21.99
C PHE A 252 -5.35 13.43 -21.63
N VAL A 253 -5.26 12.52 -22.60
CA VAL A 253 -5.47 11.08 -22.37
C VAL A 253 -4.41 10.54 -21.40
N TRP A 254 -3.15 10.91 -21.55
CA TRP A 254 -2.08 10.49 -20.65
C TRP A 254 -2.27 11.06 -19.25
N LEU A 255 -2.61 12.34 -19.14
CA LEU A 255 -2.89 12.98 -17.85
C LEU A 255 -4.08 12.31 -17.14
N ALA A 256 -5.16 12.05 -17.87
CA ALA A 256 -6.34 11.37 -17.33
C ALA A 256 -6.02 9.95 -16.87
N LEU A 257 -5.31 9.17 -17.69
CA LEU A 257 -4.95 7.80 -17.36
C LEU A 257 -4.09 7.73 -16.09
N THR A 258 -3.04 8.54 -16.02
CA THR A 258 -2.16 8.58 -14.84
C THR A 258 -2.91 9.01 -13.60
N SER A 259 -3.73 10.07 -13.67
CA SER A 259 -4.52 10.57 -12.54
C SER A 259 -5.51 9.52 -12.02
N VAL A 260 -6.22 8.81 -12.91
CA VAL A 260 -7.15 7.75 -12.52
C VAL A 260 -6.41 6.59 -11.87
N VAL A 261 -5.29 6.14 -12.45
CA VAL A 261 -4.47 5.04 -11.89
C VAL A 261 -3.98 5.39 -10.48
N PHE A 262 -3.45 6.59 -10.28
CA PHE A 262 -3.03 7.08 -8.96
C PHE A 262 -4.20 7.14 -7.99
N SER A 263 -5.35 7.67 -8.40
CA SER A 263 -6.53 7.79 -7.55
C SER A 263 -7.07 6.44 -7.10
N VAL A 264 -7.13 5.46 -7.99
CA VAL A 264 -7.56 4.08 -7.67
C VAL A 264 -6.59 3.42 -6.69
N MET A 265 -5.28 3.57 -6.91
CA MET A 265 -4.26 3.06 -6.01
C MET A 265 -4.36 3.68 -4.60
N LEU A 266 -4.47 5.00 -4.52
CA LEU A 266 -4.59 5.74 -3.26
C LEU A 266 -5.87 5.37 -2.50
N CYS A 267 -6.99 5.21 -3.21
CA CYS A 267 -8.24 4.70 -2.65
C CYS A 267 -8.06 3.28 -2.09
N GLY A 268 -7.37 2.40 -2.81
CA GLY A 268 -7.07 1.04 -2.35
C GLY A 268 -6.26 1.01 -1.05
N ILE A 269 -5.25 1.88 -0.90
CA ILE A 269 -4.48 2.02 0.34
C ILE A 269 -5.40 2.48 1.48
N GLY A 270 -6.25 3.48 1.22
CA GLY A 270 -7.19 4.01 2.20
C GLY A 270 -8.16 2.95 2.70
N VAL A 271 -8.85 2.27 1.80
CA VAL A 271 -9.81 1.21 2.15
C VAL A 271 -9.15 0.11 2.97
N MET A 272 -7.97 -0.37 2.56
CA MET A 272 -7.24 -1.39 3.32
C MET A 272 -6.76 -0.90 4.68
N GLY A 273 -6.36 0.36 4.79
CA GLY A 273 -5.93 0.97 6.05
C GLY A 273 -7.06 1.15 7.06
N LEU A 274 -8.25 1.53 6.57
CA LEU A 274 -9.44 1.78 7.40
C LEU A 274 -10.14 0.48 7.86
N GLN A 275 -10.19 -0.55 7.01
CA GLN A 275 -10.91 -1.80 7.29
C GLN A 275 -10.23 -2.68 8.35
N ARG A 276 -9.04 -2.33 8.83
CA ARG A 276 -8.30 -3.17 9.77
C ARG A 276 -8.93 -3.15 11.17
N ARG A 277 -9.24 -4.36 11.65
CA ARG A 277 -9.79 -4.60 12.99
C ARG A 277 -8.78 -5.22 13.97
N PHE A 278 -7.56 -5.60 13.53
CA PHE A 278 -6.62 -6.37 14.35
C PHE A 278 -5.25 -5.68 14.40
N SER A 279 -4.73 -5.53 15.62
CA SER A 279 -3.36 -5.07 15.89
C SER A 279 -2.39 -6.26 15.96
N VAL A 280 -1.10 -6.00 15.71
CA VAL A 280 -0.01 -6.97 15.93
C VAL A 280 0.11 -7.34 17.42
N ALA A 281 -0.40 -6.51 18.32
CA ALA A 281 -0.47 -6.81 19.76
C ALA A 281 -1.17 -8.14 20.07
N ASP A 282 -2.09 -8.59 19.20
CA ASP A 282 -2.72 -9.91 19.33
C ASP A 282 -1.77 -11.07 18.99
N ILE A 283 -0.57 -10.78 18.50
CA ILE A 283 0.43 -11.76 18.04
C ILE A 283 1.68 -11.72 18.93
N THR A 284 1.54 -11.48 20.23
CA THR A 284 2.68 -11.53 21.14
C THR A 284 3.30 -12.94 21.15
N VAL A 285 4.45 -13.04 20.49
CA VAL A 285 5.25 -14.25 20.43
C VAL A 285 6.09 -14.32 21.69
N GLU A 286 5.69 -15.12 22.65
CA GLU A 286 6.62 -15.63 23.66
C GLU A 286 7.64 -16.54 22.95
N THR A 287 8.77 -15.97 22.54
CA THR A 287 9.93 -16.75 22.09
C THR A 287 10.64 -17.30 23.33
N THR A 288 10.25 -18.47 23.76
CA THR A 288 11.05 -19.25 24.69
C THR A 288 12.30 -19.77 23.95
N PRO A 289 13.52 -19.64 24.50
CA PRO A 289 14.72 -20.14 23.85
C PRO A 289 14.63 -21.63 23.59
N ALA A 290 15.02 -22.04 22.39
CA ALA A 290 15.01 -23.47 22.00
C ALA A 290 16.11 -24.22 22.77
N GLU A 291 15.73 -25.11 23.69
CA GLU A 291 16.62 -26.15 24.22
C GLU A 291 17.00 -27.14 23.12
N GLN A 292 18.29 -27.32 22.91
CA GLN A 292 18.85 -28.27 21.98
C GLN A 292 18.95 -29.66 22.68
N LEU A 293 18.15 -30.64 22.24
CA LEU A 293 18.28 -32.05 22.74
C LEU A 293 18.10 -33.07 21.61
N PRO A 294 18.85 -34.21 21.62
CA PRO A 294 18.78 -35.30 20.63
C PRO A 294 17.45 -36.10 20.63
N ALA A 295 16.62 -35.99 21.67
CA ALA A 295 15.28 -36.57 21.77
C ALA A 295 14.21 -35.80 20.92
N ARG A 296 14.62 -34.88 20.06
CA ARG A 296 13.74 -33.92 19.38
C ARG A 296 12.75 -34.56 18.39
N ASN A 297 13.20 -35.54 17.62
CA ASN A 297 12.32 -36.16 16.60
C ASN A 297 11.19 -36.99 17.18
N VAL A 298 11.45 -37.81 18.22
CA VAL A 298 10.43 -38.60 18.92
C VAL A 298 9.39 -37.67 19.58
N ARG A 299 9.85 -36.59 20.20
CA ARG A 299 8.96 -35.63 20.84
C ARG A 299 8.12 -34.83 19.81
N LEU A 300 8.67 -34.51 18.65
CA LEU A 300 7.92 -33.82 17.59
C LEU A 300 6.84 -34.74 16.98
N GLN A 301 7.13 -36.04 16.84
CA GLN A 301 6.15 -37.02 16.39
C GLN A 301 5.01 -37.17 17.39
N SER A 302 5.31 -37.31 18.68
CA SER A 302 4.31 -37.37 19.76
C SER A 302 3.42 -36.12 19.79
N VAL A 303 4.00 -34.91 19.63
CA VAL A 303 3.23 -33.66 19.54
C VAL A 303 2.34 -33.62 18.30
N ALA A 304 2.80 -34.15 17.17
CA ALA A 304 1.98 -34.20 15.94
C ALA A 304 0.80 -35.17 16.10
N GLU A 305 1.03 -36.37 16.71
CA GLU A 305 -0.01 -37.37 16.98
C GLU A 305 -1.06 -36.84 17.97
N GLU A 306 -0.61 -36.17 19.04
CA GLU A 306 -1.48 -35.53 20.02
C GLU A 306 -2.32 -34.42 19.39
N PHE A 307 -1.71 -33.61 18.54
CA PHE A 307 -2.42 -32.55 17.79
C PHE A 307 -3.52 -33.14 16.91
N VAL A 308 -3.23 -34.17 16.12
CA VAL A 308 -4.22 -34.82 15.25
C VAL A 308 -5.35 -35.42 16.07
N SER A 309 -5.01 -36.14 17.16
CA SER A 309 -5.99 -36.73 18.08
C SER A 309 -6.92 -35.67 18.70
N LEU A 310 -6.37 -34.53 19.18
CA LEU A 310 -7.14 -33.45 19.74
C LEU A 310 -8.07 -32.79 18.70
N MET A 311 -7.54 -32.55 17.51
CA MET A 311 -8.31 -31.97 16.41
C MET A 311 -9.48 -32.85 15.97
N ASP A 312 -9.30 -34.16 15.93
CA ASP A 312 -10.32 -35.10 15.47
C ASP A 312 -11.35 -35.42 16.57
N ARG A 313 -10.89 -35.63 17.82
CA ARG A 313 -11.76 -35.95 18.95
C ARG A 313 -12.75 -34.81 19.25
N ASP A 314 -12.25 -33.58 19.33
CA ASP A 314 -13.02 -32.44 19.78
C ASP A 314 -13.54 -31.59 18.59
N GLN A 315 -13.24 -32.04 17.36
CA GLN A 315 -13.58 -31.33 16.10
C GLN A 315 -13.24 -29.83 16.14
N LEU A 316 -12.12 -29.48 16.78
CA LEU A 316 -11.72 -28.10 17.01
C LEU A 316 -11.61 -27.29 15.70
N TYR A 317 -11.32 -27.95 14.58
CA TYR A 317 -11.27 -27.30 13.26
C TYR A 317 -12.60 -26.65 12.84
N LEU A 318 -13.74 -27.02 13.44
CA LEU A 318 -15.04 -26.39 13.18
C LEU A 318 -15.28 -25.10 13.97
N GLN A 319 -14.43 -24.81 14.98
CA GLN A 319 -14.57 -23.59 15.75
C GLN A 319 -14.24 -22.35 14.88
N PRO A 320 -15.15 -21.35 14.80
CA PRO A 320 -14.81 -20.07 14.20
C PRO A 320 -13.60 -19.45 14.91
N ASP A 321 -12.77 -18.72 14.20
CA ASP A 321 -11.60 -18.01 14.76
C ASP A 321 -10.57 -18.89 15.52
N LEU A 322 -10.50 -20.19 15.25
CA LEU A 322 -9.52 -21.08 15.87
C LEU A 322 -8.09 -20.54 15.66
N ARG A 323 -7.38 -20.41 16.79
CA ARG A 323 -5.98 -19.91 16.83
C ARG A 323 -5.03 -21.00 17.29
N LEU A 324 -3.82 -21.00 16.75
CA LEU A 324 -2.75 -21.89 17.16
C LEU A 324 -2.49 -21.81 18.68
N ASP A 325 -2.49 -20.59 19.25
CA ASP A 325 -2.21 -20.38 20.67
C ASP A 325 -3.26 -21.03 21.59
N ALA A 326 -4.53 -21.12 21.17
CA ALA A 326 -5.55 -21.87 21.90
C ALA A 326 -5.23 -23.37 21.92
N VAL A 327 -4.79 -23.92 20.79
CA VAL A 327 -4.39 -25.33 20.68
C VAL A 327 -3.13 -25.62 21.50
N VAL A 328 -2.14 -24.73 21.44
CA VAL A 328 -0.91 -24.80 22.23
C VAL A 328 -1.21 -24.89 23.74
N LYS A 329 -2.17 -24.07 24.22
CA LYS A 329 -2.61 -24.11 25.63
C LYS A 329 -3.31 -25.43 25.97
N MET A 330 -4.19 -25.93 25.10
CA MET A 330 -4.91 -27.19 25.30
C MET A 330 -3.95 -28.40 25.37
N MET A 331 -2.89 -28.39 24.55
CA MET A 331 -1.88 -29.44 24.50
C MET A 331 -0.78 -29.25 25.56
N ASN A 332 -0.81 -28.19 26.35
CA ASN A 332 0.25 -27.87 27.34
C ASN A 332 1.67 -27.97 26.72
N THR A 333 1.80 -27.48 25.48
CA THR A 333 3.06 -27.46 24.73
C THR A 333 3.48 -26.03 24.43
N ASN A 334 4.57 -25.83 23.72
CA ASN A 334 4.92 -24.50 23.23
C ASN A 334 4.71 -24.36 21.72
N ARG A 335 4.53 -23.11 21.29
CA ARG A 335 4.26 -22.76 19.89
C ARG A 335 5.32 -23.28 18.92
N THR A 336 6.59 -23.20 19.30
CA THR A 336 7.71 -23.62 18.46
C THR A 336 7.67 -25.11 18.18
N TYR A 337 7.40 -25.92 19.21
CA TYR A 337 7.28 -27.37 19.06
C TYR A 337 6.09 -27.75 18.17
N LEU A 338 4.93 -27.14 18.37
CA LEU A 338 3.76 -27.42 17.55
C LEU A 338 3.98 -27.03 16.08
N LEU A 339 4.55 -25.84 15.79
CA LEU A 339 4.87 -25.44 14.42
C LEU A 339 5.90 -26.36 13.76
N GLN A 340 6.92 -26.81 14.50
CA GLN A 340 7.91 -27.75 14.00
C GLN A 340 7.30 -29.15 13.77
N ALA A 341 6.40 -29.63 14.64
CA ALA A 341 5.68 -30.86 14.46
C ALA A 341 4.78 -30.82 13.22
N LEU A 342 4.01 -29.72 13.03
CA LEU A 342 3.16 -29.56 11.86
C LEU A 342 3.98 -29.54 10.56
N SER A 343 5.03 -28.72 10.49
CA SER A 343 5.83 -28.59 9.27
C SER A 343 6.75 -29.79 9.01
N GLY A 344 7.33 -30.37 10.07
CA GLY A 344 8.33 -31.43 9.95
C GLY A 344 7.73 -32.85 9.85
N GLN A 345 6.65 -33.12 10.59
CA GLN A 345 6.03 -34.46 10.64
C GLN A 345 4.81 -34.59 9.71
N LEU A 346 4.00 -33.51 9.62
CA LEU A 346 2.78 -33.53 8.80
C LEU A 346 2.96 -32.85 7.45
N GLY A 347 4.03 -32.06 7.25
CA GLY A 347 4.31 -31.36 6.01
C GLY A 347 3.32 -30.23 5.69
N VAL A 348 2.58 -29.72 6.68
CA VAL A 348 1.53 -28.72 6.51
C VAL A 348 1.67 -27.56 7.48
N THR A 349 1.10 -26.41 7.13
CA THR A 349 0.90 -25.30 8.08
C THR A 349 -0.37 -25.52 8.90
N PHE A 350 -0.50 -24.82 10.05
CA PHE A 350 -1.71 -24.88 10.88
C PHE A 350 -2.97 -24.48 10.08
N THR A 351 -2.91 -23.38 9.36
CA THR A 351 -4.00 -22.90 8.49
C THR A 351 -4.37 -23.94 7.43
N GLU A 352 -3.39 -24.57 6.82
CA GLU A 352 -3.60 -25.59 5.79
C GLU A 352 -4.28 -26.84 6.36
N TYR A 353 -3.80 -27.33 7.50
CA TYR A 353 -4.41 -28.47 8.18
C TYR A 353 -5.88 -28.20 8.52
N VAL A 354 -6.17 -27.09 9.20
CA VAL A 354 -7.52 -26.75 9.63
C VAL A 354 -8.46 -26.58 8.42
N ASN A 355 -8.04 -25.85 7.40
CA ASN A 355 -8.90 -25.63 6.22
C ASN A 355 -9.13 -26.93 5.42
N ARG A 356 -8.14 -27.82 5.33
CA ARG A 356 -8.32 -29.14 4.72
C ARG A 356 -9.38 -29.94 5.46
N ARG A 357 -9.32 -30.03 6.80
CA ARG A 357 -10.30 -30.74 7.63
C ARG A 357 -11.70 -30.10 7.54
N ARG A 358 -11.80 -28.78 7.51
CA ARG A 358 -13.07 -28.06 7.29
C ARG A 358 -13.71 -28.42 5.96
N ILE A 359 -12.95 -28.47 4.88
CA ILE A 359 -13.48 -28.81 3.55
C ILE A 359 -13.84 -30.30 3.47
N GLU A 360 -13.06 -31.20 4.06
CA GLU A 360 -13.43 -32.62 4.18
C GLU A 360 -14.76 -32.79 4.92
N HIS A 361 -14.97 -32.01 5.98
CA HIS A 361 -16.26 -32.00 6.71
C HIS A 361 -17.39 -31.44 5.86
N ALA A 362 -17.15 -30.33 5.14
CA ALA A 362 -18.12 -29.73 4.23
C ALA A 362 -18.58 -30.69 3.13
N CYS A 363 -17.63 -31.46 2.53
CA CYS A 363 -17.96 -32.48 1.54
C CYS A 363 -18.87 -33.57 2.11
N ARG A 364 -18.55 -34.09 3.31
CA ARG A 364 -19.40 -35.09 3.99
C ARG A 364 -20.78 -34.52 4.34
N LEU A 365 -20.85 -33.25 4.74
CA LEU A 365 -22.13 -32.58 5.07
C LEU A 365 -23.00 -32.42 3.82
N LEU A 366 -22.42 -32.02 2.70
CA LEU A 366 -23.11 -31.88 1.42
C LEU A 366 -23.58 -33.23 0.83
N GLU A 367 -22.82 -34.31 1.04
CA GLU A 367 -23.24 -35.65 0.66
C GLU A 367 -24.46 -36.12 1.47
N ARG A 368 -24.52 -35.77 2.76
CA ARG A 368 -25.65 -36.13 3.64
C ARG A 368 -26.87 -35.24 3.45
N GLN A 369 -26.66 -33.97 3.13
CA GLN A 369 -27.68 -32.94 2.99
C GLN A 369 -27.47 -32.10 1.72
N PRO A 370 -27.78 -32.64 0.52
CA PRO A 370 -27.51 -31.95 -0.75
C PRO A 370 -28.24 -30.62 -0.92
N GLY A 371 -29.39 -30.45 -0.25
CA GLY A 371 -30.22 -29.25 -0.30
C GLY A 371 -29.80 -28.11 0.66
N MET A 372 -28.79 -28.33 1.50
CA MET A 372 -28.33 -27.31 2.45
C MET A 372 -27.75 -26.11 1.74
N ARG A 373 -28.13 -24.88 2.16
CA ARG A 373 -27.62 -23.66 1.58
C ARG A 373 -26.10 -23.55 1.81
N ARG A 374 -25.37 -23.12 0.81
CA ARG A 374 -23.89 -23.00 0.88
C ARG A 374 -23.40 -22.09 2.02
N LEU A 375 -24.18 -21.06 2.37
CA LEU A 375 -23.88 -20.20 3.51
C LEU A 375 -23.93 -20.95 4.83
N ASP A 376 -24.94 -21.81 5.00
CA ASP A 376 -25.13 -22.60 6.21
C ASP A 376 -24.03 -23.70 6.33
N VAL A 377 -23.64 -24.29 5.20
CA VAL A 377 -22.48 -25.23 5.16
C VAL A 377 -21.21 -24.52 5.57
N ALA A 378 -20.94 -23.32 5.02
CA ALA A 378 -19.75 -22.55 5.37
C ALA A 378 -19.70 -22.23 6.87
N ALA A 379 -20.80 -21.75 7.43
CA ALA A 379 -20.94 -21.45 8.86
C ALA A 379 -20.76 -22.71 9.73
N ALA A 380 -21.38 -23.83 9.38
CA ALA A 380 -21.24 -25.11 10.09
C ALA A 380 -19.80 -25.64 10.07
N CYS A 381 -19.01 -25.30 9.04
CA CYS A 381 -17.60 -25.65 8.93
C CYS A 381 -16.65 -24.62 9.57
N GLY A 382 -17.15 -23.62 10.28
CA GLY A 382 -16.34 -22.62 10.99
C GLY A 382 -15.77 -21.52 10.11
N TYR A 383 -16.35 -21.26 8.91
CA TYR A 383 -15.94 -20.14 8.06
C TYR A 383 -16.75 -18.90 8.39
N GLY A 384 -16.07 -17.77 8.58
CA GLY A 384 -16.70 -16.46 8.81
C GLY A 384 -17.28 -15.83 7.53
N SER A 385 -16.83 -16.29 6.33
CA SER A 385 -17.35 -15.78 5.06
C SER A 385 -17.51 -16.86 3.99
N LEU A 386 -18.50 -16.69 3.12
CA LEU A 386 -18.75 -17.58 2.00
C LEU A 386 -17.61 -17.51 0.96
N VAL A 387 -16.97 -16.37 0.81
CA VAL A 387 -15.85 -16.17 -0.12
C VAL A 387 -14.65 -17.01 0.31
N THR A 388 -14.31 -16.99 1.60
CA THR A 388 -13.23 -17.83 2.16
C THR A 388 -13.54 -19.30 2.01
N PHE A 389 -14.80 -19.70 2.25
CA PHE A 389 -15.25 -21.06 2.03
C PHE A 389 -15.02 -21.51 0.58
N TYR A 390 -15.50 -20.78 -0.42
CA TYR A 390 -15.34 -21.16 -1.83
C TYR A 390 -13.88 -21.19 -2.27
N ARG A 391 -13.05 -20.26 -1.81
CA ARG A 391 -11.61 -20.28 -2.10
C ARG A 391 -10.92 -21.55 -1.58
N ASN A 392 -11.22 -21.93 -0.34
CA ASN A 392 -10.67 -23.15 0.25
C ASN A 392 -11.29 -24.41 -0.35
N TYR A 393 -12.57 -24.38 -0.67
CA TYR A 393 -13.25 -25.47 -1.37
C TYR A 393 -12.57 -25.75 -2.72
N LYS A 394 -12.35 -24.73 -3.54
CA LYS A 394 -11.61 -24.85 -4.80
C LYS A 394 -10.19 -25.42 -4.63
N LYS A 395 -9.54 -25.10 -3.51
CA LYS A 395 -8.17 -25.54 -3.23
C LYS A 395 -8.09 -26.99 -2.74
N TYR A 396 -9.04 -27.43 -1.92
CA TYR A 396 -8.93 -28.70 -1.17
C TYR A 396 -9.99 -29.75 -1.53
N ALA A 397 -11.10 -29.40 -2.16
CA ALA A 397 -12.10 -30.35 -2.64
C ALA A 397 -11.69 -30.96 -3.99
N ILE A 398 -10.63 -31.78 -3.99
CA ILE A 398 -10.13 -32.41 -5.20
C ILE A 398 -11.21 -33.34 -5.78
N ASN A 399 -11.64 -33.06 -7.03
CA ASN A 399 -12.62 -33.85 -7.82
C ASN A 399 -14.05 -33.95 -7.25
N LYS A 400 -14.48 -33.05 -6.38
CA LYS A 400 -15.88 -33.01 -5.93
C LYS A 400 -16.58 -31.75 -6.42
N PRO A 401 -17.71 -31.85 -7.17
CA PRO A 401 -18.50 -30.67 -7.58
C PRO A 401 -19.12 -30.00 -6.34
N ILE A 402 -19.27 -28.68 -6.44
CA ILE A 402 -19.96 -27.85 -5.44
C ILE A 402 -21.46 -28.00 -5.60
#